data_903e626e16732a2cb3ee1111087e4773
#
_entry.id   903e626e16732a2cb3ee1111087e4773
#
_cell.length_a   1.000
_cell.length_b   1.000
_cell.length_c   1.000
_cell.angle_alpha   90.00
_cell.angle_beta   90.00
_cell.angle_gamma   90.00
#
_symmetry.space_group_name_H-M   'P 1'
#
loop_
_entity.id
_entity.type
_entity.pdbx_description
1 polymer ?
#
loop_
_entity_poly.entity_id
_entity_poly.type
_entity_poly.pdbx_seq_one_letter_code
_entity_poly.pdbx_strand_id
1 'polypeptide(L)'
;MANLQLANLQGANLQGANLQGTDLYGANLQGANLQEANLYGADLQEAKLEGANLQGAKLGGAKLERAYLIEANLEGTNLQGAKLGGAKLERAKLERAYLIEANLQGTDLYGANLQGANLQEANLYGADLQEAKLEGANLQGAKLERAKLERAKLERAYLIEANLEGAYLIEANLQEANLQGANLKWTFLIGANFKEAKLEGANLEGANLKEAELGRANLQGASLERTNLKNAHLEGTNLEGANLERADLQGAHHLSFDQLSKVKTLYDTKLDEEFLVPLKKKYPALFEKPNE
;
A
#
# COMPACT_ATOMS: atom_id res chain seq x y z
N MET A 1 -5.67 -11.42 35.99
CA MET A 1 -4.70 -11.07 34.96
C MET A 1 -3.31 -11.07 35.63
N ALA A 2 -2.33 -11.70 35.02
CA ALA A 2 -0.96 -11.64 35.56
C ALA A 2 -0.34 -10.25 35.26
N ASN A 3 0.49 -9.77 36.17
CA ASN A 3 1.29 -8.56 35.97
C ASN A 3 2.75 -9.00 35.75
N LEU A 4 3.24 -8.75 34.54
CA LEU A 4 4.60 -9.03 34.09
C LEU A 4 5.28 -7.77 33.55
N GLN A 5 4.82 -6.59 34.01
CA GLN A 5 5.41 -5.31 33.63
C GLN A 5 6.92 -5.33 33.88
N LEU A 6 7.69 -4.85 32.90
CA LEU A 6 9.16 -4.77 32.95
C LEU A 6 9.86 -6.11 33.28
N ALA A 7 9.14 -7.24 33.23
CA ALA A 7 9.73 -8.55 33.50
C ALA A 7 10.83 -8.87 32.47
N ASN A 8 11.89 -9.53 32.92
CA ASN A 8 12.92 -10.07 32.03
C ASN A 8 12.55 -11.52 31.65
N LEU A 9 12.04 -11.68 30.43
CA LEU A 9 11.62 -12.94 29.80
C LEU A 9 12.46 -13.24 28.54
N GLN A 10 13.67 -12.66 28.48
CA GLN A 10 14.58 -12.84 27.35
C GLN A 10 14.88 -14.32 27.13
N GLY A 11 14.67 -14.81 25.88
CA GLY A 11 14.89 -16.21 25.53
C GLY A 11 13.94 -17.20 26.20
N ALA A 12 12.91 -16.73 26.92
CA ALA A 12 11.95 -17.62 27.59
C ALA A 12 11.18 -18.50 26.60
N ASN A 13 10.90 -19.75 27.00
CA ASN A 13 9.98 -20.60 26.24
C ASN A 13 8.55 -20.42 26.77
N LEU A 14 7.73 -19.73 26.01
CA LEU A 14 6.33 -19.42 26.28
C LEU A 14 5.40 -20.00 25.17
N GLN A 15 5.89 -21.05 24.49
CA GLN A 15 5.13 -21.71 23.43
C GLN A 15 3.78 -22.20 23.96
N GLY A 16 2.69 -21.84 23.26
CA GLY A 16 1.32 -22.20 23.62
C GLY A 16 0.84 -21.59 24.96
N ALA A 17 1.61 -20.73 25.59
CA ALA A 17 1.24 -20.12 26.87
C ALA A 17 -0.04 -19.30 26.77
N ASN A 18 -0.87 -19.33 27.81
CA ASN A 18 -2.04 -18.46 27.93
C ASN A 18 -1.67 -17.16 28.66
N LEU A 19 -1.45 -16.11 27.89
CA LEU A 19 -1.10 -14.77 28.34
C LEU A 19 -2.22 -13.75 28.03
N GLN A 20 -3.47 -14.25 27.88
CA GLN A 20 -4.63 -13.40 27.56
C GLN A 20 -4.80 -12.28 28.60
N GLY A 21 -4.89 -11.04 28.13
CA GLY A 21 -5.04 -9.86 28.96
C GLY A 21 -3.90 -9.61 29.94
N THR A 22 -2.77 -10.29 29.81
CA THR A 22 -1.61 -10.10 30.69
C THR A 22 -1.00 -8.73 30.44
N ASP A 23 -0.56 -8.09 31.51
CA ASP A 23 0.19 -6.85 31.45
C ASP A 23 1.69 -7.16 31.28
N LEU A 24 2.20 -6.88 30.08
CA LEU A 24 3.61 -7.07 29.67
C LEU A 24 4.26 -5.74 29.28
N TYR A 25 3.72 -4.61 29.79
CA TYR A 25 4.25 -3.29 29.47
C TYR A 25 5.77 -3.23 29.72
N GLY A 26 6.54 -2.84 28.69
CA GLY A 26 7.98 -2.71 28.75
C GLY A 26 8.75 -4.01 29.05
N ALA A 27 8.09 -5.18 29.02
CA ALA A 27 8.76 -6.47 29.28
C ALA A 27 9.84 -6.75 28.23
N ASN A 28 10.92 -7.40 28.64
CA ASN A 28 11.98 -7.88 27.75
C ASN A 28 11.67 -9.33 27.32
N LEU A 29 11.22 -9.49 26.09
CA LEU A 29 10.88 -10.77 25.43
C LEU A 29 11.83 -11.05 24.23
N GLN A 30 13.00 -10.42 24.19
CA GLN A 30 13.95 -10.60 23.08
C GLN A 30 14.30 -12.07 22.88
N GLY A 31 14.16 -12.58 21.66
CA GLY A 31 14.41 -13.97 21.32
C GLY A 31 13.50 -14.98 22.02
N ALA A 32 12.45 -14.57 22.72
CA ALA A 32 11.51 -15.49 23.36
C ALA A 32 10.73 -16.32 22.33
N ASN A 33 10.37 -17.56 22.69
CA ASN A 33 9.50 -18.40 21.90
C ASN A 33 8.05 -18.25 22.39
N LEU A 34 7.22 -17.52 21.63
CA LEU A 34 5.79 -17.27 21.86
C LEU A 34 4.93 -17.98 20.80
N GLN A 35 5.47 -18.97 20.11
CA GLN A 35 4.76 -19.70 19.07
C GLN A 35 3.40 -20.21 19.60
N GLU A 36 2.32 -19.92 18.86
CA GLU A 36 0.94 -20.31 19.20
C GLU A 36 0.43 -19.79 20.57
N ALA A 37 1.16 -18.88 21.22
CA ALA A 37 0.71 -18.30 22.49
C ALA A 37 -0.57 -17.48 22.31
N ASN A 38 -1.42 -17.48 23.36
CA ASN A 38 -2.61 -16.65 23.41
C ASN A 38 -2.31 -15.33 24.14
N LEU A 39 -2.13 -14.26 23.39
CA LEU A 39 -1.88 -12.89 23.85
C LEU A 39 -3.08 -11.97 23.56
N TYR A 40 -4.29 -12.52 23.39
CA TYR A 40 -5.48 -11.74 23.07
C TYR A 40 -5.68 -10.63 24.12
N GLY A 41 -5.76 -9.38 23.67
CA GLY A 41 -5.95 -8.21 24.53
C GLY A 41 -4.81 -7.95 25.53
N ALA A 42 -3.64 -8.58 25.38
CA ALA A 42 -2.47 -8.32 26.24
C ALA A 42 -1.94 -6.90 26.03
N ASP A 43 -1.31 -6.34 27.05
CA ASP A 43 -0.61 -5.08 27.00
C ASP A 43 0.90 -5.30 26.79
N LEU A 44 1.38 -5.08 25.57
CA LEU A 44 2.77 -5.21 25.14
C LEU A 44 3.37 -3.86 24.74
N GLN A 45 2.78 -2.75 25.19
CA GLN A 45 3.30 -1.43 24.87
C GLN A 45 4.76 -1.31 25.32
N GLU A 46 5.61 -0.76 24.46
CA GLU A 46 7.05 -0.59 24.69
C GLU A 46 7.81 -1.90 24.99
N ALA A 47 7.18 -3.08 24.85
CA ALA A 47 7.86 -4.36 25.05
C ALA A 47 8.95 -4.58 23.99
N LYS A 48 10.01 -5.28 24.39
CA LYS A 48 11.13 -5.66 23.52
C LYS A 48 10.93 -7.09 23.04
N LEU A 49 10.65 -7.25 21.75
CA LEU A 49 10.32 -8.53 21.09
C LEU A 49 11.26 -8.80 19.91
N GLU A 50 12.41 -8.15 19.86
CA GLU A 50 13.36 -8.31 18.75
C GLU A 50 13.77 -9.78 18.61
N GLY A 51 13.64 -10.32 17.40
CA GLY A 51 13.94 -11.71 17.11
C GLY A 51 13.02 -12.74 17.79
N ALA A 52 11.95 -12.32 18.49
CA ALA A 52 11.02 -13.25 19.12
C ALA A 52 10.25 -14.06 18.08
N ASN A 53 9.89 -15.30 18.43
CA ASN A 53 9.03 -16.16 17.59
C ASN A 53 7.59 -16.10 18.06
N LEU A 54 6.74 -15.39 17.32
CA LEU A 54 5.30 -15.26 17.55
C LEU A 54 4.46 -16.03 16.50
N GLN A 55 5.07 -16.95 15.76
CA GLN A 55 4.39 -17.66 14.68
C GLN A 55 3.07 -18.27 15.18
N GLY A 56 1.96 -17.98 14.48
CA GLY A 56 0.63 -18.47 14.82
C GLY A 56 0.05 -17.96 16.14
N ALA A 57 0.71 -17.03 16.83
CA ALA A 57 0.20 -16.47 18.07
C ALA A 57 -1.10 -15.68 17.87
N LYS A 58 -1.91 -15.53 18.92
CA LYS A 58 -3.18 -14.82 18.92
C LYS A 58 -3.01 -13.49 19.66
N LEU A 59 -2.87 -12.40 18.92
CA LEU A 59 -2.67 -11.02 19.40
C LEU A 59 -3.88 -10.12 19.07
N GLY A 60 -5.06 -10.70 18.80
CA GLY A 60 -6.26 -9.90 18.52
C GLY A 60 -6.52 -8.87 19.61
N GLY A 61 -6.71 -7.60 19.23
CA GLY A 61 -6.94 -6.49 20.15
C GLY A 61 -5.80 -6.19 21.13
N ALA A 62 -4.63 -6.81 20.99
CA ALA A 62 -3.46 -6.52 21.84
C ALA A 62 -2.95 -5.10 21.62
N LYS A 63 -2.35 -4.52 22.66
CA LYS A 63 -1.70 -3.23 22.60
C LYS A 63 -0.21 -3.43 22.39
N LEU A 64 0.33 -2.95 21.29
CA LEU A 64 1.72 -3.06 20.87
C LEU A 64 2.30 -1.69 20.50
N GLU A 65 1.67 -0.61 20.96
CA GLU A 65 2.15 0.74 20.63
C GLU A 65 3.61 0.91 21.10
N ARG A 66 4.45 1.35 20.17
CA ARG A 66 5.90 1.54 20.36
C ARG A 66 6.68 0.26 20.76
N ALA A 67 6.09 -0.93 20.61
CA ALA A 67 6.81 -2.17 20.82
C ALA A 67 7.95 -2.35 19.78
N TYR A 68 8.99 -3.08 20.17
CA TYR A 68 10.15 -3.38 19.32
C TYR A 68 10.04 -4.81 18.82
N LEU A 69 9.70 -4.99 17.56
CA LEU A 69 9.47 -6.28 16.88
C LEU A 69 10.45 -6.49 15.71
N ILE A 70 11.59 -5.82 15.76
CA ILE A 70 12.62 -5.89 14.71
C ILE A 70 12.99 -7.37 14.50
N GLU A 71 12.93 -7.83 13.24
CA GLU A 71 13.24 -9.21 12.84
C GLU A 71 12.40 -10.29 13.56
N ALA A 72 11.33 -9.94 14.28
CA ALA A 72 10.43 -10.91 14.89
C ALA A 72 9.72 -11.77 13.85
N ASN A 73 9.44 -13.02 14.21
CA ASN A 73 8.64 -13.93 13.38
C ASN A 73 7.17 -13.86 13.80
N LEU A 74 6.35 -13.23 12.96
CA LEU A 74 4.89 -13.07 13.11
C LEU A 74 4.11 -13.84 12.02
N GLU A 75 4.73 -14.83 11.38
CA GLU A 75 4.07 -15.61 10.32
C GLU A 75 2.75 -16.22 10.82
N GLY A 76 1.66 -16.01 10.06
CA GLY A 76 0.32 -16.53 10.41
C GLY A 76 -0.26 -15.98 11.70
N THR A 77 0.35 -14.98 12.32
CA THR A 77 -0.13 -14.38 13.58
C THR A 77 -1.47 -13.69 13.38
N ASN A 78 -2.38 -13.83 14.34
CA ASN A 78 -3.62 -13.07 14.35
C ASN A 78 -3.43 -11.74 15.12
N LEU A 79 -3.41 -10.64 14.40
CA LEU A 79 -3.28 -9.25 14.89
C LEU A 79 -4.54 -8.43 14.61
N GLN A 80 -5.70 -9.07 14.40
CA GLN A 80 -6.95 -8.37 14.10
C GLN A 80 -7.28 -7.33 15.18
N GLY A 81 -7.49 -6.08 14.76
CA GLY A 81 -7.80 -4.97 15.66
C GLY A 81 -6.68 -4.62 16.64
N ALA A 82 -5.48 -5.18 16.49
CA ALA A 82 -4.33 -4.87 17.35
C ALA A 82 -3.87 -3.42 17.13
N LYS A 83 -3.29 -2.81 18.19
CA LYS A 83 -2.78 -1.45 18.18
C LYS A 83 -1.27 -1.47 18.08
N LEU A 84 -0.71 -1.16 16.92
CA LEU A 84 0.73 -1.16 16.64
C LEU A 84 1.29 0.25 16.37
N GLY A 85 0.55 1.30 16.69
CA GLY A 85 0.95 2.67 16.38
C GLY A 85 2.39 2.98 16.84
N GLY A 86 3.26 3.39 15.91
CA GLY A 86 4.66 3.69 16.17
C GLY A 86 5.52 2.50 16.57
N ALA A 87 5.05 1.25 16.43
CA ALA A 87 5.87 0.06 16.66
C ALA A 87 6.98 -0.07 15.61
N LYS A 88 8.05 -0.80 15.93
CA LYS A 88 9.20 -1.05 15.07
C LYS A 88 9.18 -2.50 14.61
N LEU A 89 8.88 -2.72 13.33
CA LEU A 89 8.76 -4.03 12.67
C LEU A 89 9.73 -4.18 11.50
N GLU A 90 10.86 -3.46 11.53
CA GLU A 90 11.85 -3.54 10.46
C GLU A 90 12.25 -5.00 10.23
N ARG A 91 12.16 -5.45 8.98
CA ARG A 91 12.48 -6.82 8.55
C ARG A 91 11.72 -7.92 9.27
N ALA A 92 10.64 -7.61 9.99
CA ALA A 92 9.79 -8.63 10.60
C ALA A 92 9.14 -9.53 9.53
N LYS A 93 8.88 -10.78 9.89
CA LYS A 93 8.21 -11.77 9.05
C LYS A 93 6.73 -11.79 9.40
N LEU A 94 5.88 -11.30 8.50
CA LEU A 94 4.42 -11.17 8.66
C LEU A 94 3.69 -11.94 7.56
N GLU A 95 4.33 -12.93 6.93
CA GLU A 95 3.71 -13.72 5.88
C GLU A 95 2.39 -14.30 6.36
N ARG A 96 1.33 -14.08 5.58
CA ARG A 96 -0.02 -14.60 5.88
C ARG A 96 -0.58 -14.17 7.24
N ALA A 97 -0.02 -13.14 7.88
CA ALA A 97 -0.56 -12.59 9.11
C ALA A 97 -1.94 -11.95 8.87
N TYR A 98 -2.78 -11.97 9.90
CA TYR A 98 -4.12 -11.36 9.88
C TYR A 98 -4.07 -10.02 10.62
N LEU A 99 -4.08 -8.91 9.86
CA LEU A 99 -3.98 -7.53 10.34
C LEU A 99 -5.27 -6.74 10.05
N ILE A 100 -6.41 -7.45 9.90
CA ILE A 100 -7.71 -6.83 9.61
C ILE A 100 -8.02 -5.77 10.66
N GLU A 101 -8.35 -4.54 10.22
CA GLU A 101 -8.66 -3.40 11.09
C GLU A 101 -7.55 -3.03 12.09
N ALA A 102 -6.34 -3.55 11.95
CA ALA A 102 -5.22 -3.20 12.84
C ALA A 102 -4.81 -1.74 12.67
N ASN A 103 -4.41 -1.11 13.77
CA ASN A 103 -3.85 0.25 13.72
C ASN A 103 -2.32 0.19 13.64
N LEU A 104 -1.81 0.46 12.44
CA LEU A 104 -0.38 0.51 12.08
C LEU A 104 0.10 1.95 11.81
N GLN A 105 -0.59 2.95 12.34
CA GLN A 105 -0.25 4.35 12.10
C GLN A 105 1.19 4.66 12.52
N GLY A 106 1.99 5.20 11.60
CA GLY A 106 3.38 5.56 11.85
C GLY A 106 4.28 4.40 12.23
N THR A 107 3.86 3.16 11.96
CA THR A 107 4.66 1.94 12.20
C THR A 107 5.84 1.88 11.22
N ASP A 108 6.99 1.46 11.71
CA ASP A 108 8.14 1.16 10.85
C ASP A 108 8.09 -0.30 10.39
N LEU A 109 7.85 -0.49 9.10
CA LEU A 109 7.78 -1.78 8.40
C LEU A 109 8.85 -1.88 7.31
N TYR A 110 9.95 -1.10 7.43
CA TYR A 110 11.02 -1.12 6.44
C TYR A 110 11.51 -2.55 6.18
N GLY A 111 11.45 -2.97 4.90
CA GLY A 111 11.88 -4.30 4.47
C GLY A 111 11.10 -5.47 5.09
N ALA A 112 9.99 -5.24 5.78
CA ALA A 112 9.16 -6.31 6.36
C ALA A 112 8.57 -7.21 5.26
N ASN A 113 8.36 -8.48 5.58
CA ASN A 113 7.73 -9.44 4.68
C ASN A 113 6.26 -9.65 5.04
N LEU A 114 5.36 -9.08 4.24
CA LEU A 114 3.90 -9.11 4.38
C LEU A 114 3.24 -9.93 3.26
N GLN A 115 3.98 -10.82 2.60
CA GLN A 115 3.45 -11.61 1.48
C GLN A 115 2.20 -12.38 1.88
N GLY A 116 1.10 -12.18 1.13
CA GLY A 116 -0.19 -12.80 1.39
C GLY A 116 -0.84 -12.41 2.72
N ALA A 117 -0.34 -11.40 3.43
CA ALA A 117 -0.97 -10.90 4.65
C ALA A 117 -2.34 -10.26 4.36
N ASN A 118 -3.25 -10.33 5.34
CA ASN A 118 -4.54 -9.68 5.25
C ASN A 118 -4.56 -8.38 6.07
N LEU A 119 -4.47 -7.23 5.36
CA LEU A 119 -4.49 -5.87 5.92
C LEU A 119 -5.81 -5.14 5.57
N GLN A 120 -6.88 -5.87 5.32
CA GLN A 120 -8.19 -5.27 5.00
C GLN A 120 -8.57 -4.24 6.06
N GLU A 121 -8.94 -3.01 5.61
CA GLU A 121 -9.34 -1.89 6.46
C GLU A 121 -8.29 -1.47 7.53
N ALA A 122 -7.05 -1.95 7.43
CA ALA A 122 -5.99 -1.55 8.34
C ALA A 122 -5.64 -0.06 8.18
N ASN A 123 -5.26 0.58 9.28
CA ASN A 123 -4.78 1.96 9.28
C ASN A 123 -3.25 2.00 9.21
N LEU A 124 -2.72 2.31 8.04
CA LEU A 124 -1.30 2.46 7.72
C LEU A 124 -0.90 3.93 7.49
N TYR A 125 -1.68 4.89 7.99
CA TYR A 125 -1.40 6.31 7.82
C TYR A 125 0.04 6.65 8.23
N GLY A 126 0.84 7.18 7.30
CA GLY A 126 2.23 7.56 7.54
C GLY A 126 3.16 6.42 7.92
N ALA A 127 2.77 5.16 7.74
CA ALA A 127 3.66 4.01 7.98
C ALA A 127 4.82 3.99 6.99
N ASP A 128 5.97 3.46 7.43
CA ASP A 128 7.14 3.23 6.58
C ASP A 128 7.16 1.79 6.07
N LEU A 129 6.83 1.61 4.80
CA LEU A 129 6.79 0.33 4.08
C LEU A 129 7.84 0.28 2.96
N GLN A 130 8.88 1.12 3.05
CA GLN A 130 9.94 1.12 2.04
C GLN A 130 10.56 -0.28 1.94
N GLU A 131 10.77 -0.75 0.72
CA GLU A 131 11.32 -2.07 0.42
C GLU A 131 10.52 -3.26 0.98
N ALA A 132 9.33 -3.04 1.58
CA ALA A 132 8.49 -4.11 2.10
C ALA A 132 7.99 -5.04 0.98
N LYS A 133 7.79 -6.31 1.32
CA LYS A 133 7.24 -7.33 0.42
C LYS A 133 5.75 -7.50 0.73
N LEU A 134 4.91 -7.10 -0.20
CA LEU A 134 3.43 -7.12 -0.10
C LEU A 134 2.79 -7.93 -1.24
N GLU A 135 3.56 -8.81 -1.89
CA GLU A 135 3.05 -9.59 -3.01
C GLU A 135 1.82 -10.40 -2.59
N GLY A 136 0.72 -10.23 -3.29
CA GLY A 136 -0.55 -10.90 -3.02
C GLY A 136 -1.22 -10.51 -1.71
N ALA A 137 -0.73 -9.50 -0.99
CA ALA A 137 -1.38 -9.02 0.23
C ALA A 137 -2.76 -8.40 -0.06
N ASN A 138 -3.69 -8.53 0.89
CA ASN A 138 -4.99 -7.90 0.82
C ASN A 138 -5.00 -6.58 1.62
N LEU A 139 -5.04 -5.46 0.89
CA LEU A 139 -5.08 -4.08 1.42
C LEU A 139 -6.43 -3.41 1.07
N GLN A 140 -7.48 -4.18 0.80
CA GLN A 140 -8.79 -3.62 0.45
C GLN A 140 -9.27 -2.65 1.53
N GLY A 141 -9.66 -1.43 1.14
CA GLY A 141 -10.12 -0.39 2.06
C GLY A 141 -9.07 0.13 3.04
N ALA A 142 -7.81 -0.30 2.93
CA ALA A 142 -6.75 0.15 3.85
C ALA A 142 -6.47 1.64 3.70
N LYS A 143 -6.06 2.29 4.80
CA LYS A 143 -5.70 3.70 4.87
C LYS A 143 -4.18 3.84 4.81
N LEU A 144 -3.67 4.24 3.65
CA LEU A 144 -2.25 4.37 3.32
C LEU A 144 -1.84 5.83 3.05
N GLU A 145 -2.65 6.80 3.49
CA GLU A 145 -2.35 8.20 3.24
C GLU A 145 -0.98 8.55 3.80
N ARG A 146 -0.15 9.23 3.00
CA ARG A 146 1.23 9.61 3.31
C ARG A 146 2.16 8.46 3.72
N ALA A 147 1.77 7.20 3.50
CA ALA A 147 2.65 6.07 3.71
C ALA A 147 3.83 6.11 2.73
N LYS A 148 4.98 5.60 3.17
CA LYS A 148 6.17 5.45 2.34
C LYS A 148 6.23 4.02 1.82
N LEU A 149 6.18 3.85 0.52
CA LEU A 149 6.16 2.56 -0.19
C LEU A 149 7.22 2.54 -1.31
N GLU A 150 8.25 3.40 -1.20
CA GLU A 150 9.31 3.42 -2.22
C GLU A 150 9.95 2.04 -2.35
N ARG A 151 10.05 1.56 -3.57
CA ARG A 151 10.58 0.23 -3.92
C ARG A 151 9.85 -0.95 -3.27
N ALA A 152 8.68 -0.74 -2.68
CA ALA A 152 7.86 -1.84 -2.16
C ALA A 152 7.40 -2.76 -3.29
N LYS A 153 7.25 -4.04 -2.98
CA LYS A 153 6.79 -5.08 -3.90
C LYS A 153 5.32 -5.37 -3.64
N LEU A 154 4.46 -4.93 -4.56
CA LEU A 154 2.99 -5.00 -4.47
C LEU A 154 2.41 -5.84 -5.62
N GLU A 155 3.21 -6.72 -6.23
CA GLU A 155 2.74 -7.55 -7.33
C GLU A 155 1.51 -8.35 -6.92
N ARG A 156 0.45 -8.27 -7.71
CA ARG A 156 -0.84 -8.97 -7.47
C ARG A 156 -1.50 -8.62 -6.14
N ALA A 157 -1.09 -7.54 -5.47
CA ALA A 157 -1.75 -7.10 -4.25
C ALA A 157 -3.17 -6.58 -4.56
N TYR A 158 -4.05 -6.68 -3.56
CA TYR A 158 -5.43 -6.19 -3.64
C TYR A 158 -5.54 -4.86 -2.89
N LEU A 159 -5.66 -3.74 -3.62
CA LEU A 159 -5.79 -2.38 -3.09
C LEU A 159 -7.15 -1.76 -3.48
N ILE A 160 -8.18 -2.60 -3.68
CA ILE A 160 -9.53 -2.15 -4.06
C ILE A 160 -10.01 -1.13 -3.02
N GLU A 161 -10.44 0.05 -3.47
CA GLU A 161 -10.93 1.14 -2.63
C GLU A 161 -9.95 1.60 -1.53
N ALA A 162 -8.67 1.22 -1.59
CA ALA A 162 -7.67 1.70 -0.66
C ALA A 162 -7.42 3.21 -0.82
N ASN A 163 -7.11 3.89 0.27
CA ASN A 163 -6.75 5.29 0.25
C ASN A 163 -5.24 5.49 0.34
N LEU A 164 -4.63 5.90 -0.78
CA LEU A 164 -3.20 6.16 -0.91
C LEU A 164 -2.90 7.67 -1.08
N GLU A 165 -3.82 8.57 -0.72
CA GLU A 165 -3.64 10.00 -0.96
C GLU A 165 -2.32 10.52 -0.40
N GLY A 166 -1.51 11.15 -1.27
CA GLY A 166 -0.21 11.69 -0.91
C GLY A 166 0.85 10.66 -0.52
N ALA A 167 0.62 9.38 -0.77
CA ALA A 167 1.60 8.32 -0.50
C ALA A 167 2.79 8.38 -1.48
N TYR A 168 3.92 7.82 -1.07
CA TYR A 168 5.17 7.75 -1.82
C TYR A 168 5.40 6.34 -2.34
N LEU A 169 5.26 6.13 -3.65
CA LEU A 169 5.42 4.83 -4.33
C LEU A 169 6.49 4.90 -5.44
N ILE A 170 7.51 5.73 -5.25
CA ILE A 170 8.59 5.88 -6.24
C ILE A 170 9.26 4.51 -6.44
N GLU A 171 9.37 4.08 -7.71
CA GLU A 171 9.93 2.78 -8.10
C GLU A 171 9.23 1.56 -7.47
N ALA A 172 8.02 1.69 -6.92
CA ALA A 172 7.25 0.56 -6.40
C ALA A 172 6.78 -0.35 -7.53
N ASN A 173 6.71 -1.66 -7.25
CA ASN A 173 6.22 -2.64 -8.22
C ASN A 173 4.76 -3.04 -7.92
N LEU A 174 3.82 -2.55 -8.75
CA LEU A 174 2.39 -2.82 -8.68
C LEU A 174 1.91 -3.68 -9.87
N GLN A 175 2.81 -4.45 -10.47
CA GLN A 175 2.45 -5.30 -11.61
C GLN A 175 1.29 -6.24 -11.25
N GLU A 176 0.26 -6.30 -12.11
CA GLU A 176 -0.94 -7.12 -11.93
C GLU A 176 -1.74 -6.79 -10.64
N ALA A 177 -1.41 -5.71 -9.92
CA ALA A 177 -2.15 -5.31 -8.71
C ALA A 177 -3.57 -4.83 -9.05
N ASN A 178 -4.49 -5.00 -8.12
CA ASN A 178 -5.87 -4.55 -8.26
C ASN A 178 -6.12 -3.28 -7.43
N LEU A 179 -6.25 -2.12 -8.09
CA LEU A 179 -6.47 -0.81 -7.49
C LEU A 179 -7.83 -0.21 -7.92
N GLN A 180 -8.82 -1.05 -8.25
CA GLN A 180 -10.14 -0.58 -8.67
C GLN A 180 -10.74 0.36 -7.62
N GLY A 181 -11.16 1.55 -8.03
CA GLY A 181 -11.75 2.57 -7.17
C GLY A 181 -10.79 3.15 -6.11
N ALA A 182 -9.50 2.82 -6.13
CA ALA A 182 -8.55 3.35 -5.17
C ALA A 182 -8.36 4.86 -5.30
N ASN A 183 -8.11 5.54 -4.17
CA ASN A 183 -7.74 6.95 -4.14
C ASN A 183 -6.22 7.12 -4.16
N LEU A 184 -5.69 7.56 -5.30
CA LEU A 184 -4.28 7.82 -5.57
C LEU A 184 -4.01 9.32 -5.79
N LYS A 185 -4.86 10.21 -5.25
CA LYS A 185 -4.67 11.65 -5.41
C LYS A 185 -3.33 12.11 -4.85
N TRP A 186 -2.64 12.96 -5.61
CA TRP A 186 -1.36 13.57 -5.20
C TRP A 186 -0.26 12.58 -4.83
N THR A 187 -0.35 11.33 -5.28
CA THR A 187 0.68 10.30 -5.03
C THR A 187 1.94 10.54 -5.84
N PHE A 188 3.08 10.10 -5.30
CA PHE A 188 4.38 10.13 -5.97
C PHE A 188 4.69 8.74 -6.54
N LEU A 189 4.52 8.57 -7.85
CA LEU A 189 4.57 7.29 -8.58
C LEU A 189 5.66 7.27 -9.66
N ILE A 190 6.70 8.10 -9.50
CA ILE A 190 7.78 8.21 -10.50
C ILE A 190 8.43 6.84 -10.68
N GLY A 191 8.50 6.35 -11.93
CA GLY A 191 9.10 5.06 -12.26
C GLY A 191 8.39 3.84 -11.70
N ALA A 192 7.19 3.98 -11.13
CA ALA A 192 6.42 2.84 -10.61
C ALA A 192 5.96 1.91 -11.74
N ASN A 193 5.95 0.61 -11.48
CA ASN A 193 5.53 -0.42 -12.43
C ASN A 193 4.06 -0.80 -12.19
N PHE A 194 3.18 -0.43 -13.12
CA PHE A 194 1.75 -0.77 -13.16
C PHE A 194 1.41 -1.72 -14.31
N LYS A 195 2.36 -2.44 -14.87
CA LYS A 195 2.06 -3.36 -15.99
C LYS A 195 0.92 -4.30 -15.62
N GLU A 196 -0.11 -4.36 -16.49
CA GLU A 196 -1.28 -5.22 -16.32
C GLU A 196 -2.10 -4.95 -15.03
N ALA A 197 -1.85 -3.83 -14.34
CA ALA A 197 -2.61 -3.44 -13.16
C ALA A 197 -4.06 -3.03 -13.51
N LYS A 198 -4.99 -3.24 -12.58
CA LYS A 198 -6.39 -2.85 -12.68
C LYS A 198 -6.61 -1.56 -11.92
N LEU A 199 -6.92 -0.48 -12.63
CA LEU A 199 -7.10 0.89 -12.10
C LEU A 199 -8.47 1.47 -12.52
N GLU A 200 -9.45 0.62 -12.85
CA GLU A 200 -10.78 1.06 -13.28
C GLU A 200 -11.41 1.96 -12.21
N GLY A 201 -11.82 3.14 -12.62
CA GLY A 201 -12.45 4.14 -11.75
C GLY A 201 -11.54 4.70 -10.66
N ALA A 202 -10.24 4.39 -10.66
CA ALA A 202 -9.30 4.93 -9.68
C ALA A 202 -9.15 6.45 -9.83
N ASN A 203 -8.89 7.13 -8.72
CA ASN A 203 -8.66 8.56 -8.70
C ASN A 203 -7.16 8.88 -8.60
N LEU A 204 -6.56 9.32 -9.70
CA LEU A 204 -5.15 9.72 -9.81
C LEU A 204 -4.99 11.24 -9.97
N GLU A 205 -5.99 12.05 -9.59
CA GLU A 205 -5.90 13.50 -9.71
C GLU A 205 -4.60 14.04 -9.09
N GLY A 206 -3.83 14.81 -9.89
CA GLY A 206 -2.58 15.41 -9.44
C GLY A 206 -1.44 14.44 -9.15
N ALA A 207 -1.60 13.15 -9.41
CA ALA A 207 -0.55 12.15 -9.19
C ALA A 207 0.65 12.36 -10.13
N ASN A 208 1.86 12.02 -9.68
CA ASN A 208 3.08 12.11 -10.48
C ASN A 208 3.50 10.71 -10.97
N LEU A 209 3.11 10.38 -12.19
CA LEU A 209 3.41 9.12 -12.91
C LEU A 209 4.54 9.28 -13.95
N LYS A 210 5.42 10.28 -13.76
CA LYS A 210 6.55 10.48 -14.67
C LYS A 210 7.37 9.18 -14.80
N GLU A 211 7.63 8.76 -16.04
CA GLU A 211 8.41 7.55 -16.34
C GLU A 211 7.80 6.23 -15.82
N ALA A 212 6.53 6.23 -15.42
CA ALA A 212 5.84 5.03 -14.94
C ALA A 212 5.57 4.03 -16.08
N GLU A 213 5.60 2.75 -15.76
CA GLU A 213 5.31 1.64 -16.67
C GLU A 213 3.83 1.23 -16.56
N LEU A 214 3.01 1.65 -17.52
CA LEU A 214 1.56 1.40 -17.55
C LEU A 214 1.13 0.39 -18.63
N GLY A 215 2.09 -0.34 -19.19
CA GLY A 215 1.81 -1.28 -20.28
C GLY A 215 0.65 -2.24 -19.95
N ARG A 216 -0.39 -2.26 -20.77
CA ARG A 216 -1.62 -3.06 -20.62
C ARG A 216 -2.39 -2.82 -19.32
N ALA A 217 -2.09 -1.75 -18.57
CA ALA A 217 -2.90 -1.37 -17.41
C ALA A 217 -4.32 -0.96 -17.84
N ASN A 218 -5.31 -1.23 -17.00
CA ASN A 218 -6.68 -0.82 -17.24
C ASN A 218 -7.04 0.43 -16.42
N LEU A 219 -7.10 1.57 -17.09
CA LEU A 219 -7.45 2.89 -16.54
C LEU A 219 -8.87 3.33 -16.99
N GLN A 220 -9.73 2.38 -17.35
CA GLN A 220 -11.09 2.70 -17.81
C GLN A 220 -11.85 3.54 -16.78
N GLY A 221 -12.35 4.70 -17.21
CA GLY A 221 -13.09 5.61 -16.34
C GLY A 221 -12.27 6.25 -15.20
N ALA A 222 -10.96 6.06 -15.16
CA ALA A 222 -10.11 6.66 -14.13
C ALA A 222 -10.05 8.18 -14.24
N SER A 223 -9.89 8.87 -13.11
CA SER A 223 -9.58 10.30 -13.08
C SER A 223 -8.07 10.52 -13.13
N LEU A 224 -7.60 11.09 -14.24
CA LEU A 224 -6.20 11.47 -14.47
C LEU A 224 -6.07 13.01 -14.57
N GLU A 225 -7.00 13.74 -13.97
CA GLU A 225 -6.97 15.21 -13.99
C GLU A 225 -5.67 15.72 -13.38
N ARG A 226 -4.99 16.66 -14.06
CA ARG A 226 -3.70 17.24 -13.64
C ARG A 226 -2.58 16.23 -13.37
N THR A 227 -2.71 15.00 -13.84
CA THR A 227 -1.69 13.96 -13.67
C THR A 227 -0.46 14.24 -14.52
N ASN A 228 0.73 14.03 -13.96
CA ASN A 228 1.98 14.07 -14.72
C ASN A 228 2.31 12.69 -15.28
N LEU A 229 2.14 12.49 -16.57
CA LEU A 229 2.45 11.26 -17.32
C LEU A 229 3.64 11.44 -18.29
N LYS A 230 4.50 12.43 -18.04
CA LYS A 230 5.67 12.64 -18.91
C LYS A 230 6.53 11.41 -19.01
N ASN A 231 6.89 11.05 -20.24
CA ASN A 231 7.72 9.87 -20.53
C ASN A 231 7.16 8.54 -19.97
N ALA A 232 5.88 8.47 -19.58
CA ALA A 232 5.27 7.22 -19.15
C ALA A 232 5.11 6.25 -20.34
N HIS A 233 5.21 4.95 -20.07
CA HIS A 233 5.04 3.88 -21.06
C HIS A 233 3.59 3.39 -21.08
N LEU A 234 2.85 3.66 -22.17
CA LEU A 234 1.39 3.45 -22.30
C LEU A 234 1.02 2.36 -23.33
N GLU A 235 1.93 1.42 -23.61
CA GLU A 235 1.65 0.35 -24.58
C GLU A 235 0.43 -0.46 -24.20
N GLY A 236 -0.62 -0.44 -25.04
CA GLY A 236 -1.84 -1.21 -24.82
C GLY A 236 -2.65 -0.82 -23.58
N THR A 237 -2.33 0.31 -22.95
CA THR A 237 -3.08 0.83 -21.80
C THR A 237 -4.53 1.16 -22.22
N ASN A 238 -5.52 0.69 -21.46
CA ASN A 238 -6.91 1.04 -21.67
C ASN A 238 -7.23 2.40 -21.00
N LEU A 239 -7.48 3.43 -21.81
CA LEU A 239 -7.84 4.79 -21.36
C LEU A 239 -9.31 5.13 -21.65
N GLU A 240 -10.16 4.14 -22.00
CA GLU A 240 -11.55 4.38 -22.35
C GLU A 240 -12.31 5.11 -21.24
N GLY A 241 -12.93 6.25 -21.57
CA GLY A 241 -13.67 7.06 -20.62
C GLY A 241 -12.82 7.75 -19.54
N ALA A 242 -11.49 7.63 -19.57
CA ALA A 242 -10.61 8.29 -18.60
C ALA A 242 -10.67 9.82 -18.74
N ASN A 243 -10.63 10.53 -17.62
CA ASN A 243 -10.56 11.99 -17.57
C ASN A 243 -9.09 12.44 -17.60
N LEU A 244 -8.62 13.01 -18.71
CA LEU A 244 -7.26 13.54 -18.88
C LEU A 244 -7.20 15.08 -18.82
N GLU A 245 -8.19 15.73 -18.25
CA GLU A 245 -8.21 17.19 -18.13
C GLU A 245 -6.91 17.69 -17.48
N ARG A 246 -6.24 18.64 -18.15
CA ARG A 246 -4.96 19.24 -17.70
C ARG A 246 -3.83 18.24 -17.41
N ALA A 247 -3.93 16.99 -17.85
CA ALA A 247 -2.85 16.02 -17.73
C ALA A 247 -1.66 16.39 -18.64
N ASP A 248 -0.46 15.94 -18.27
CA ASP A 248 0.76 16.16 -19.06
C ASP A 248 1.29 14.81 -19.59
N LEU A 249 1.08 14.55 -20.88
CA LEU A 249 1.52 13.34 -21.60
C LEU A 249 2.69 13.59 -22.55
N GLN A 250 3.42 14.71 -22.40
CA GLN A 250 4.54 15.01 -23.28
C GLN A 250 5.62 13.93 -23.19
N GLY A 251 6.09 13.44 -24.33
CA GLY A 251 7.06 12.35 -24.40
C GLY A 251 6.54 10.98 -23.98
N ALA A 252 5.23 10.80 -23.79
CA ALA A 252 4.67 9.50 -23.44
C ALA A 252 4.92 8.47 -24.56
N HIS A 253 5.45 7.29 -24.18
CA HIS A 253 5.85 6.25 -25.12
C HIS A 253 4.68 5.30 -25.45
N HIS A 254 4.65 4.84 -26.72
CA HIS A 254 3.67 3.86 -27.21
C HIS A 254 2.20 4.29 -27.05
N LEU A 255 1.96 5.61 -27.00
CA LEU A 255 0.61 6.18 -27.04
C LEU A 255 0.04 6.08 -28.47
N SER A 256 -1.25 5.88 -28.61
CA SER A 256 -1.91 5.74 -29.90
C SER A 256 -3.11 6.67 -30.05
N PHE A 257 -3.47 6.99 -31.30
CA PHE A 257 -4.70 7.73 -31.63
C PHE A 257 -5.96 6.99 -31.14
N ASP A 258 -5.98 5.67 -31.22
CA ASP A 258 -7.12 4.87 -30.79
C ASP A 258 -7.36 5.03 -29.27
N GLN A 259 -6.32 4.98 -28.45
CA GLN A 259 -6.41 5.22 -27.01
C GLN A 259 -6.97 6.61 -26.70
N LEU A 260 -6.38 7.66 -27.32
CA LEU A 260 -6.77 9.04 -27.05
C LEU A 260 -8.16 9.42 -27.61
N SER A 261 -8.64 8.71 -28.64
CA SER A 261 -9.97 8.96 -29.21
C SER A 261 -11.11 8.46 -28.32
N LYS A 262 -10.85 7.61 -27.35
CA LYS A 262 -11.83 6.95 -26.47
C LYS A 262 -11.90 7.56 -25.06
N VAL A 263 -11.06 8.54 -24.76
CA VAL A 263 -11.05 9.20 -23.45
C VAL A 263 -12.28 10.09 -23.25
N LYS A 264 -12.61 10.43 -22.02
CA LYS A 264 -13.71 11.34 -21.70
C LYS A 264 -13.42 12.77 -22.15
N THR A 265 -12.18 13.25 -21.94
CA THR A 265 -11.77 14.61 -22.28
C THR A 265 -10.25 14.73 -22.39
N LEU A 266 -9.82 15.65 -23.26
CA LEU A 266 -8.45 16.13 -23.44
C LEU A 266 -8.38 17.66 -23.21
N TYR A 267 -9.34 18.22 -22.45
CA TYR A 267 -9.36 19.65 -22.20
C TYR A 267 -8.08 20.10 -21.50
N ASP A 268 -7.38 21.05 -22.07
CA ASP A 268 -6.11 21.61 -21.56
C ASP A 268 -4.99 20.57 -21.32
N THR A 269 -5.10 19.38 -21.95
CA THR A 269 -4.09 18.31 -21.88
C THR A 269 -2.87 18.70 -22.71
N LYS A 270 -1.67 18.46 -22.17
CA LYS A 270 -0.41 18.62 -22.90
C LYS A 270 -0.06 17.32 -23.64
N LEU A 271 0.03 17.42 -24.96
CA LEU A 271 0.37 16.33 -25.88
C LEU A 271 1.48 16.79 -26.82
N ASP A 272 2.23 15.85 -27.36
CA ASP A 272 3.15 16.13 -28.48
C ASP A 272 2.34 16.55 -29.73
N GLU A 273 2.94 17.41 -30.56
CA GLU A 273 2.24 18.00 -31.72
C GLU A 273 1.71 16.95 -32.70
N GLU A 274 2.40 15.82 -32.82
CA GLU A 274 2.00 14.71 -33.67
C GLU A 274 0.62 14.13 -33.31
N PHE A 275 0.23 14.17 -32.03
CA PHE A 275 -1.11 13.78 -31.56
C PHE A 275 -2.07 14.97 -31.51
N LEU A 276 -1.59 16.12 -31.01
CA LEU A 276 -2.44 17.27 -30.72
C LEU A 276 -3.16 17.79 -31.97
N VAL A 277 -2.41 18.00 -33.07
CA VAL A 277 -2.94 18.62 -34.28
C VAL A 277 -3.99 17.73 -34.95
N PRO A 278 -3.73 16.44 -35.21
CA PRO A 278 -4.73 15.56 -35.83
C PRO A 278 -5.95 15.29 -34.95
N LEU A 279 -5.77 15.15 -33.62
CA LEU A 279 -6.88 14.91 -32.70
C LEU A 279 -7.82 16.11 -32.61
N LYS A 280 -7.30 17.34 -32.50
CA LYS A 280 -8.12 18.55 -32.52
C LYS A 280 -8.94 18.69 -33.81
N LYS A 281 -8.37 18.26 -34.94
CA LYS A 281 -9.06 18.30 -36.22
C LYS A 281 -10.18 17.25 -36.31
N LYS A 282 -9.94 16.03 -35.80
CA LYS A 282 -10.85 14.88 -35.94
C LYS A 282 -11.87 14.78 -34.80
N TYR A 283 -11.48 15.16 -33.59
CA TYR A 283 -12.28 15.04 -32.37
C TYR A 283 -12.28 16.35 -31.55
N PRO A 284 -12.74 17.48 -32.10
CA PRO A 284 -12.67 18.79 -31.43
C PRO A 284 -13.39 18.83 -30.09
N ALA A 285 -14.48 18.09 -29.94
CA ALA A 285 -15.25 18.01 -28.70
C ALA A 285 -14.44 17.50 -27.49
N LEU A 286 -13.40 16.67 -27.69
CA LEU A 286 -12.53 16.22 -26.61
C LEU A 286 -11.72 17.35 -25.95
N PHE A 287 -11.54 18.46 -26.67
CA PHE A 287 -10.76 19.62 -26.23
C PHE A 287 -11.64 20.77 -25.71
N GLU A 288 -12.94 20.62 -25.75
CA GLU A 288 -13.87 21.58 -25.14
C GLU A 288 -13.89 21.41 -23.62
N LYS A 289 -14.13 22.54 -22.91
CA LYS A 289 -14.25 22.48 -21.44
C LYS A 289 -15.46 21.59 -21.09
N PRO A 290 -15.26 20.56 -20.24
CA PRO A 290 -16.38 19.74 -19.79
C PRO A 290 -17.45 20.61 -19.13
N ASN A 291 -18.73 20.32 -19.40
CA ASN A 291 -19.82 20.92 -18.63
C ASN A 291 -19.75 20.41 -17.20
N GLU A 292 -19.85 21.31 -16.22
CA GLU A 292 -19.89 21.01 -14.77
C GLU A 292 -21.04 20.10 -14.41
#